data_51393421db72957ee7c123aa19ec55ea
#
_entry.id   51393421db72957ee7c123aa19ec55ea
#
_cell.length_a   1.000
_cell.length_b   1.000
_cell.length_c   1.000
_cell.angle_alpha   90.00
_cell.angle_beta   90.00
_cell.angle_gamma   90.00
#
_symmetry.space_group_name_H-M   'P 1'
#
loop_
_entity.id
_entity.type
_entity.pdbx_description
1 polymer ?
#
loop_
_entity_poly.entity_id
_entity_poly.type
_entity_poly.pdbx_seq_one_letter_code
_entity_poly.pdbx_strand_id
1 'polypeptide(L)'
;MNSIVFENVCKSYGDAKIVKSLNLEIKEGERLILLGPSGCGKTTTLRMIAGLEDITSGQLKMGGRVVNDIAPGERNIAMVFQSYALYPHMTVYKNMAFALKLRKEPKDVIDKKVRQAAKILELEPYLNRKPKALSGGQRQRVALGRAMVRNPCAFLLDEPLSNLDAKLRTQMRSQIALLHKRLETTFIYVTHDQTEAMTMADRIVVMKDGVVQQFDTPSNLYNHPCNMFVAGFIGTPQMNFIDATIITCSGELCALVDDITVPLPLRMQENENVKKYVGKPIVYGIR
;
A
#
# COMPACT_ATOMS: atom_id res chain seq x y z
N MET A 1 -21.16 -5.74 -3.10
CA MET A 1 -19.70 -5.89 -3.09
C MET A 1 -19.09 -4.51 -3.31
N ASN A 2 -18.25 -4.05 -2.36
CA ASN A 2 -17.62 -2.70 -2.41
C ASN A 2 -16.20 -2.78 -3.00
N SER A 3 -16.01 -3.50 -4.13
CA SER A 3 -14.73 -3.52 -4.84
C SER A 3 -14.39 -2.15 -5.42
N ILE A 4 -13.09 -1.85 -5.53
CA ILE A 4 -12.58 -0.63 -6.17
C ILE A 4 -11.83 -1.06 -7.42
N VAL A 5 -12.25 -0.55 -8.59
CA VAL A 5 -11.72 -0.98 -9.89
C VAL A 5 -11.25 0.23 -10.68
N PHE A 6 -10.02 0.16 -11.15
CA PHE A 6 -9.43 1.10 -12.10
C PHE A 6 -9.44 0.48 -13.49
N GLU A 7 -10.03 1.17 -14.46
CA GLU A 7 -10.08 0.77 -15.87
C GLU A 7 -9.36 1.83 -16.71
N ASN A 8 -8.16 1.50 -17.16
CA ASN A 8 -7.29 2.36 -17.98
C ASN A 8 -7.11 3.78 -17.42
N VAL A 9 -7.04 3.90 -16.09
CA VAL A 9 -6.96 5.20 -15.43
C VAL A 9 -5.61 5.85 -15.66
N CYS A 10 -5.64 7.10 -16.16
CA CYS A 10 -4.46 7.95 -16.34
C CYS A 10 -4.59 9.22 -15.50
N LYS A 11 -3.46 9.73 -15.02
CA LYS A 11 -3.33 11.05 -14.40
C LYS A 11 -2.16 11.80 -14.98
N SER A 12 -2.42 13.02 -15.46
CA SER A 12 -1.39 13.94 -15.92
C SER A 12 -1.54 15.31 -15.25
N TYR A 13 -0.45 16.03 -15.09
CA TYR A 13 -0.40 17.44 -14.70
C TYR A 13 0.32 18.18 -15.85
N GLY A 14 -0.43 18.89 -16.68
CA GLY A 14 0.10 19.38 -17.96
C GLY A 14 0.66 18.22 -18.78
N ASP A 15 1.91 18.32 -19.22
CA ASP A 15 2.58 17.28 -20.02
C ASP A 15 3.13 16.11 -19.20
N ALA A 16 3.21 16.25 -17.87
CA ALA A 16 3.77 15.23 -16.99
C ALA A 16 2.76 14.11 -16.70
N LYS A 17 3.00 12.91 -17.28
CA LYS A 17 2.19 11.70 -17.05
C LYS A 17 2.62 11.02 -15.75
N ILE A 18 1.81 11.11 -14.68
CA ILE A 18 2.11 10.59 -13.35
C ILE A 18 1.59 9.16 -13.16
N VAL A 19 0.39 8.85 -13.67
CA VAL A 19 -0.17 7.49 -13.68
C VAL A 19 -0.55 7.16 -15.11
N LYS A 20 -0.13 5.98 -15.58
CA LYS A 20 -0.22 5.58 -16.99
C LYS A 20 -1.03 4.30 -17.10
N SER A 21 -2.25 4.40 -17.64
CA SER A 21 -3.14 3.27 -17.93
C SER A 21 -3.24 2.24 -16.79
N LEU A 22 -3.53 2.74 -15.59
CA LEU A 22 -3.68 1.89 -14.41
C LEU A 22 -4.92 1.00 -14.55
N ASN A 23 -4.69 -0.32 -14.52
CA ASN A 23 -5.72 -1.33 -14.44
C ASN A 23 -5.50 -2.11 -13.15
N LEU A 24 -6.46 -2.07 -12.22
CA LEU A 24 -6.34 -2.67 -10.90
C LEU A 24 -7.71 -2.97 -10.33
N GLU A 25 -7.87 -4.15 -9.76
CA GLU A 25 -9.06 -4.52 -8.99
C GLU A 25 -8.68 -4.82 -7.54
N ILE A 26 -9.28 -4.06 -6.62
CA ILE A 26 -9.15 -4.18 -5.17
C ILE A 26 -10.42 -4.83 -4.64
N LYS A 27 -10.28 -5.97 -4.00
CA LYS A 27 -11.42 -6.74 -3.46
C LYS A 27 -11.93 -6.10 -2.16
N GLU A 28 -13.21 -6.32 -1.87
CA GLU A 28 -13.79 -5.93 -0.57
C GLU A 28 -13.08 -6.65 0.57
N GLY A 29 -12.76 -5.92 1.64
CA GLY A 29 -12.06 -6.45 2.81
C GLY A 29 -10.57 -6.71 2.63
N GLU A 30 -10.00 -6.37 1.46
CA GLU A 30 -8.59 -6.60 1.16
C GLU A 30 -7.68 -5.52 1.78
N ARG A 31 -6.49 -5.93 2.24
CA ARG A 31 -5.37 -5.01 2.51
C ARG A 31 -4.45 -4.94 1.31
N LEU A 32 -4.63 -3.91 0.51
CA LEU A 32 -3.77 -3.60 -0.61
C LEU A 32 -2.69 -2.60 -0.21
N ILE A 33 -1.44 -2.87 -0.59
CA ILE A 33 -0.35 -1.91 -0.40
C ILE A 33 0.18 -1.43 -1.75
N LEU A 34 0.25 -0.11 -1.94
CA LEU A 34 0.94 0.52 -3.05
C LEU A 34 2.40 0.77 -2.63
N LEU A 35 3.33 0.10 -3.27
CA LEU A 35 4.76 0.13 -2.98
C LEU A 35 5.55 0.61 -4.20
N GLY A 36 6.62 1.37 -3.99
CA GLY A 36 7.49 1.84 -5.06
C GLY A 36 8.34 3.04 -4.67
N PRO A 37 9.26 3.49 -5.53
CA PRO A 37 10.10 4.66 -5.30
C PRO A 37 9.27 5.94 -5.11
N SER A 38 9.91 6.98 -4.55
CA SER A 38 9.28 8.30 -4.45
C SER A 38 8.92 8.83 -5.85
N GLY A 39 7.76 9.50 -5.95
CA GLY A 39 7.30 10.07 -7.23
C GLY A 39 6.69 9.09 -8.24
N CYS A 40 6.60 7.78 -7.95
CA CYS A 40 6.04 6.82 -8.92
C CYS A 40 4.50 6.82 -9.04
N GLY A 41 3.79 7.72 -8.36
CA GLY A 41 2.33 7.88 -8.51
C GLY A 41 1.46 7.25 -7.40
N LYS A 42 2.02 6.65 -6.34
CA LYS A 42 1.27 5.99 -5.24
C LYS A 42 0.26 6.92 -4.55
N THR A 43 0.75 8.02 -3.99
CA THR A 43 -0.09 9.02 -3.30
C THR A 43 -1.12 9.63 -4.26
N THR A 44 -0.75 9.87 -5.52
CA THR A 44 -1.68 10.35 -6.55
C THR A 44 -2.80 9.33 -6.79
N THR A 45 -2.46 8.03 -6.91
CA THR A 45 -3.43 6.95 -7.03
C THR A 45 -4.38 6.90 -5.83
N LEU A 46 -3.83 7.01 -4.60
CA LEU A 46 -4.63 7.05 -3.39
C LEU A 46 -5.58 8.25 -3.36
N ARG A 47 -5.08 9.44 -3.78
CA ARG A 47 -5.88 10.67 -3.84
C ARG A 47 -6.96 10.63 -4.91
N MET A 48 -6.75 9.94 -6.03
CA MET A 48 -7.80 9.70 -7.03
C MET A 48 -8.93 8.85 -6.44
N ILE A 49 -8.64 7.81 -5.66
CA ILE A 49 -9.68 7.06 -4.92
C ILE A 49 -10.43 7.99 -3.97
N ALA A 50 -9.69 8.85 -3.26
CA ALA A 50 -10.29 9.80 -2.33
C ALA A 50 -11.16 10.89 -3.00
N GLY A 51 -11.02 11.10 -4.31
CA GLY A 51 -11.62 12.22 -5.04
C GLY A 51 -10.96 13.56 -4.72
N LEU A 52 -9.72 13.51 -4.21
CA LEU A 52 -8.90 14.70 -3.95
C LEU A 52 -8.02 15.07 -5.17
N GLU A 53 -7.97 14.18 -6.15
CA GLU A 53 -7.33 14.38 -7.45
C GLU A 53 -8.26 13.89 -8.54
N ASP A 54 -8.44 14.69 -9.58
CA ASP A 54 -9.24 14.34 -10.74
C ASP A 54 -8.50 13.30 -11.60
N ILE A 55 -9.25 12.44 -12.25
CA ILE A 55 -8.77 11.47 -13.22
C ILE A 55 -8.72 12.15 -14.59
N THR A 56 -7.57 12.04 -15.30
CA THR A 56 -7.42 12.65 -16.63
C THR A 56 -8.16 11.84 -17.70
N SER A 57 -8.10 10.50 -17.62
CA SER A 57 -8.84 9.59 -18.50
C SER A 57 -9.00 8.22 -17.85
N GLY A 58 -9.90 7.39 -18.40
CA GLY A 58 -10.26 6.10 -17.82
C GLY A 58 -11.39 6.22 -16.81
N GLN A 59 -11.69 5.12 -16.10
CA GLN A 59 -12.78 5.05 -15.15
C GLN A 59 -12.33 4.46 -13.82
N LEU A 60 -12.72 5.09 -12.72
CA LEU A 60 -12.64 4.55 -11.37
C LEU A 60 -14.04 4.15 -10.92
N LYS A 61 -14.20 2.91 -10.52
CA LYS A 61 -15.47 2.37 -10.02
C LYS A 61 -15.34 1.97 -8.56
N MET A 62 -16.39 2.23 -7.78
CA MET A 62 -16.54 1.76 -6.39
C MET A 62 -17.90 1.09 -6.25
N GLY A 63 -17.92 -0.18 -5.86
CA GLY A 63 -19.16 -0.95 -5.79
C GLY A 63 -19.89 -1.02 -7.12
N GLY A 64 -19.19 -1.08 -8.25
CA GLY A 64 -19.73 -1.07 -9.62
C GLY A 64 -20.14 0.31 -10.16
N ARG A 65 -20.17 1.36 -9.33
CA ARG A 65 -20.53 2.72 -9.74
C ARG A 65 -19.29 3.51 -10.13
N VAL A 66 -19.31 4.20 -11.27
CA VAL A 66 -18.25 5.16 -11.66
C VAL A 66 -18.27 6.35 -10.70
N VAL A 67 -17.09 6.70 -10.17
CA VAL A 67 -16.94 7.75 -9.14
C VAL A 67 -16.04 8.91 -9.57
N ASN A 68 -15.69 8.99 -10.85
CA ASN A 68 -14.79 10.05 -11.34
C ASN A 68 -15.24 11.45 -10.87
N ASP A 69 -16.53 11.78 -11.04
CA ASP A 69 -17.11 13.08 -10.75
C ASP A 69 -17.81 13.15 -9.39
N ILE A 70 -17.67 12.11 -8.55
CA ILE A 70 -18.28 12.08 -7.22
C ILE A 70 -17.38 12.82 -6.23
N ALA A 71 -17.95 13.77 -5.51
CA ALA A 71 -17.24 14.54 -4.50
C ALA A 71 -16.66 13.66 -3.37
N PRO A 72 -15.50 14.00 -2.77
CA PRO A 72 -14.85 13.19 -1.73
C PRO A 72 -15.76 12.83 -0.55
N GLY A 73 -16.64 13.76 -0.15
CA GLY A 73 -17.57 13.56 0.97
C GLY A 73 -18.62 12.48 0.74
N GLU A 74 -18.92 12.16 -0.52
CA GLU A 74 -19.98 11.23 -0.95
C GLU A 74 -19.43 9.82 -1.27
N ARG A 75 -18.11 9.63 -1.30
CA ARG A 75 -17.48 8.34 -1.63
C ARG A 75 -17.48 7.33 -0.46
N ASN A 76 -17.97 7.70 0.70
CA ASN A 76 -18.00 6.89 1.93
C ASN A 76 -16.66 6.24 2.30
N ILE A 77 -15.55 6.94 2.07
CA ILE A 77 -14.20 6.51 2.41
C ILE A 77 -13.64 7.36 3.55
N ALA A 78 -12.58 6.89 4.20
CA ALA A 78 -11.84 7.67 5.17
C ALA A 78 -10.35 7.68 4.84
N MET A 79 -9.73 8.86 4.83
CA MET A 79 -8.31 9.02 4.57
C MET A 79 -7.55 9.45 5.82
N VAL A 80 -6.41 8.81 6.05
CA VAL A 80 -5.42 9.16 7.06
C VAL A 80 -4.18 9.67 6.33
N PHE A 81 -3.85 10.93 6.54
CA PHE A 81 -2.71 11.60 5.92
C PHE A 81 -1.42 11.35 6.69
N GLN A 82 -0.29 11.44 6.03
CA GLN A 82 1.05 11.36 6.60
C GLN A 82 1.26 12.30 7.81
N SER A 83 0.70 13.51 7.75
CA SER A 83 0.75 14.49 8.84
C SER A 83 -0.30 14.26 9.94
N TYR A 84 -1.12 13.19 9.82
CA TYR A 84 -2.28 12.90 10.65
C TYR A 84 -3.42 13.94 10.53
N ALA A 85 -3.14 15.16 10.12
CA ALA A 85 -4.08 16.27 9.90
C ALA A 85 -5.09 16.47 11.05
N LEU A 86 -4.65 16.37 12.32
CA LEU A 86 -5.49 16.57 13.48
C LEU A 86 -5.77 18.05 13.70
N TYR A 87 -6.98 18.37 14.17
CA TYR A 87 -7.37 19.74 14.56
C TYR A 87 -6.66 20.09 15.88
N PRO A 88 -5.66 21.00 15.88
CA PRO A 88 -4.77 21.20 17.04
C PRO A 88 -5.47 21.84 18.24
N HIS A 89 -6.55 22.62 18.00
CA HIS A 89 -7.34 23.29 19.02
C HIS A 89 -8.41 22.39 19.67
N MET A 90 -8.70 21.24 19.05
CA MET A 90 -9.71 20.28 19.53
C MET A 90 -9.07 19.19 20.40
N THR A 91 -9.83 18.69 21.39
CA THR A 91 -9.44 17.48 22.14
C THR A 91 -9.51 16.23 21.25
N VAL A 92 -8.95 15.11 21.72
CA VAL A 92 -9.06 13.80 21.05
C VAL A 92 -10.52 13.46 20.77
N TYR A 93 -11.37 13.56 21.80
CA TYR A 93 -12.81 13.34 21.66
C TYR A 93 -13.43 14.21 20.55
N LYS A 94 -13.13 15.52 20.56
CA LYS A 94 -13.68 16.47 19.58
C LYS A 94 -13.15 16.18 18.17
N ASN A 95 -11.88 15.78 18.01
CA ASN A 95 -11.32 15.36 16.75
C ASN A 95 -12.06 14.16 16.17
N MET A 96 -12.31 13.12 16.98
CA MET A 96 -13.04 11.93 16.55
C MET A 96 -14.51 12.23 16.26
N ALA A 97 -15.17 13.03 17.09
CA ALA A 97 -16.59 13.38 16.97
C ALA A 97 -16.89 14.33 15.80
N PHE A 98 -15.88 15.00 15.22
CA PHE A 98 -16.09 16.13 14.31
C PHE A 98 -16.96 15.78 13.10
N ALA A 99 -16.62 14.71 12.38
CA ALA A 99 -17.35 14.29 11.18
C ALA A 99 -18.81 13.90 11.48
N LEU A 100 -19.06 13.25 12.63
CA LEU A 100 -20.40 12.85 13.05
C LEU A 100 -21.26 14.06 13.41
N LYS A 101 -20.64 15.09 14.03
CA LYS A 101 -21.31 16.37 14.31
C LYS A 101 -21.71 17.10 13.04
N LEU A 102 -20.85 17.11 12.01
CA LEU A 102 -21.17 17.71 10.70
C LEU A 102 -22.35 17.00 10.02
N ARG A 103 -22.47 15.68 10.23
CA ARG A 103 -23.62 14.89 9.77
C ARG A 103 -24.87 15.05 10.64
N LYS A 104 -24.81 15.89 11.70
CA LYS A 104 -25.89 16.14 12.64
C LYS A 104 -26.40 14.87 13.34
N GLU A 105 -25.50 13.88 13.57
CA GLU A 105 -25.89 12.70 14.35
C GLU A 105 -26.26 13.06 15.80
N PRO A 106 -27.16 12.30 16.45
CA PRO A 106 -27.52 12.49 17.85
C PRO A 106 -26.31 12.41 18.79
N LYS A 107 -26.34 13.20 19.90
CA LYS A 107 -25.19 13.29 20.82
C LYS A 107 -24.84 11.96 21.48
N ASP A 108 -25.83 11.18 21.86
CA ASP A 108 -25.68 9.83 22.43
C ASP A 108 -25.04 8.84 21.46
N VAL A 109 -25.43 8.89 20.18
CA VAL A 109 -24.83 8.08 19.11
C VAL A 109 -23.36 8.47 18.89
N ILE A 110 -23.06 9.78 18.87
CA ILE A 110 -21.69 10.28 18.75
C ILE A 110 -20.84 9.79 19.92
N ASP A 111 -21.32 9.94 21.17
CA ASP A 111 -20.57 9.51 22.35
C ASP A 111 -20.31 8.01 22.33
N LYS A 112 -21.31 7.19 22.01
CA LYS A 112 -21.17 5.73 21.87
C LYS A 112 -20.11 5.34 20.84
N LYS A 113 -20.17 5.90 19.61
CA LYS A 113 -19.22 5.61 18.53
C LYS A 113 -17.79 6.04 18.90
N VAL A 114 -17.64 7.24 19.48
CA VAL A 114 -16.32 7.77 19.87
C VAL A 114 -15.70 6.92 20.99
N ARG A 115 -16.45 6.55 22.03
CA ARG A 115 -15.93 5.71 23.13
C ARG A 115 -15.60 4.31 22.65
N GLN A 116 -16.42 3.72 21.79
CA GLN A 116 -16.14 2.41 21.19
C GLN A 116 -14.84 2.44 20.38
N ALA A 117 -14.64 3.43 19.53
CA ALA A 117 -13.40 3.59 18.77
C ALA A 117 -12.20 3.89 19.69
N ALA A 118 -12.39 4.72 20.73
CA ALA A 118 -11.35 5.01 21.71
C ALA A 118 -10.92 3.77 22.48
N LYS A 119 -11.83 2.89 22.84
CA LYS A 119 -11.55 1.61 23.50
C LYS A 119 -10.73 0.68 22.62
N ILE A 120 -11.11 0.55 21.35
CA ILE A 120 -10.38 -0.30 20.37
C ILE A 120 -8.94 0.19 20.17
N LEU A 121 -8.74 1.52 20.18
CA LEU A 121 -7.47 2.18 19.91
C LEU A 121 -6.70 2.56 21.20
N GLU A 122 -7.18 2.14 22.39
CA GLU A 122 -6.57 2.45 23.68
C GLU A 122 -6.39 3.97 23.92
N LEU A 123 -7.38 4.75 23.52
CA LEU A 123 -7.37 6.23 23.61
C LEU A 123 -8.24 6.78 24.76
N GLU A 124 -8.93 5.93 25.51
CA GLU A 124 -9.84 6.35 26.57
C GLU A 124 -9.20 7.32 27.58
N PRO A 125 -7.96 7.09 28.08
CA PRO A 125 -7.32 8.01 29.02
C PRO A 125 -6.93 9.36 28.42
N TYR A 126 -6.95 9.48 27.08
CA TYR A 126 -6.48 10.65 26.35
C TYR A 126 -7.61 11.49 25.74
N LEU A 127 -8.88 11.09 25.88
CA LEU A 127 -10.03 11.72 25.23
C LEU A 127 -10.12 13.24 25.47
N ASN A 128 -9.73 13.71 26.65
CA ASN A 128 -9.75 15.13 27.02
C ASN A 128 -8.46 15.89 26.64
N ARG A 129 -7.41 15.21 26.17
CA ARG A 129 -6.16 15.86 25.79
C ARG A 129 -6.24 16.45 24.39
N LYS A 130 -5.42 17.49 24.14
CA LYS A 130 -5.20 18.05 22.81
C LYS A 130 -4.02 17.37 22.10
N PRO A 131 -3.92 17.40 20.75
CA PRO A 131 -2.85 16.77 20.00
C PRO A 131 -1.44 17.12 20.45
N LYS A 132 -1.21 18.34 20.94
CA LYS A 132 0.09 18.80 21.46
C LYS A 132 0.58 17.96 22.67
N ALA A 133 -0.33 17.39 23.45
CA ALA A 133 -0.02 16.60 24.64
C ALA A 133 0.01 15.08 24.35
N LEU A 134 0.20 14.67 23.08
CA LEU A 134 0.19 13.29 22.65
C LEU A 134 1.53 12.91 21.99
N SER A 135 1.94 11.65 22.16
CA SER A 135 3.05 11.06 21.40
C SER A 135 2.70 10.88 19.91
N GLY A 136 3.67 10.60 19.07
CA GLY A 136 3.46 10.34 17.64
C GLY A 136 2.44 9.22 17.40
N GLY A 137 2.63 8.06 18.05
CA GLY A 137 1.70 6.94 17.92
C GLY A 137 0.31 7.22 18.49
N GLN A 138 0.19 8.03 19.55
CA GLN A 138 -1.11 8.45 20.03
C GLN A 138 -1.82 9.36 19.03
N ARG A 139 -1.11 10.31 18.41
CA ARG A 139 -1.68 11.15 17.34
C ARG A 139 -2.16 10.31 16.15
N GLN A 140 -1.38 9.31 15.75
CA GLN A 140 -1.76 8.39 14.68
C GLN A 140 -3.02 7.61 15.04
N ARG A 141 -3.10 7.03 16.26
CA ARG A 141 -4.31 6.35 16.74
C ARG A 141 -5.53 7.27 16.73
N VAL A 142 -5.37 8.53 17.08
CA VAL A 142 -6.46 9.52 16.99
C VAL A 142 -6.91 9.74 15.55
N ALA A 143 -5.99 9.80 14.58
CA ALA A 143 -6.33 9.92 13.16
C ALA A 143 -7.08 8.69 12.65
N LEU A 144 -6.66 7.48 13.04
CA LEU A 144 -7.38 6.24 12.76
C LEU A 144 -8.77 6.23 13.40
N GLY A 145 -8.88 6.67 14.67
CA GLY A 145 -10.16 6.77 15.36
C GLY A 145 -11.14 7.74 14.70
N ARG A 146 -10.63 8.89 14.23
CA ARG A 146 -11.40 9.85 13.44
C ARG A 146 -11.93 9.26 12.13
N ALA A 147 -11.15 8.41 11.48
CA ALA A 147 -11.56 7.67 10.30
C ALA A 147 -12.61 6.60 10.63
N MET A 148 -12.37 5.83 11.70
CA MET A 148 -13.15 4.66 12.10
C MET A 148 -14.59 5.00 12.52
N VAL A 149 -14.81 6.10 13.24
CA VAL A 149 -16.16 6.49 13.71
C VAL A 149 -17.15 6.76 12.58
N ARG A 150 -16.66 6.97 11.35
CA ARG A 150 -17.47 7.20 10.16
C ARG A 150 -18.01 5.91 9.53
N ASN A 151 -17.50 4.75 9.94
CA ASN A 151 -17.77 3.44 9.36
C ASN A 151 -17.64 3.46 7.82
N PRO A 152 -16.44 3.77 7.28
CA PRO A 152 -16.23 3.89 5.84
C PRO A 152 -16.21 2.52 5.16
N CYS A 153 -16.48 2.47 3.84
CA CYS A 153 -16.32 1.24 3.05
C CYS A 153 -14.85 0.92 2.73
N ALA A 154 -13.96 1.92 2.79
CA ALA A 154 -12.51 1.74 2.66
C ALA A 154 -11.71 2.77 3.46
N PHE A 155 -10.58 2.33 4.01
CA PHE A 155 -9.56 3.17 4.63
C PHE A 155 -8.43 3.43 3.66
N LEU A 156 -8.06 4.69 3.48
CA LEU A 156 -6.94 5.14 2.66
C LEU A 156 -5.84 5.67 3.58
N LEU A 157 -4.69 5.03 3.60
CA LEU A 157 -3.59 5.35 4.51
C LEU A 157 -2.38 5.82 3.71
N ASP A 158 -2.09 7.12 3.74
CA ASP A 158 -0.98 7.74 3.02
C ASP A 158 0.25 7.84 3.93
N GLU A 159 1.18 6.91 3.80
CA GLU A 159 2.43 6.79 4.60
C GLU A 159 2.22 6.99 6.10
N PRO A 160 1.27 6.31 6.74
CA PRO A 160 0.85 6.65 8.11
C PRO A 160 1.93 6.41 9.17
N LEU A 161 2.97 5.61 8.88
CA LEU A 161 4.03 5.25 9.83
C LEU A 161 5.35 5.99 9.60
N SER A 162 5.47 6.79 8.53
CA SER A 162 6.74 7.43 8.15
C SER A 162 7.33 8.35 9.21
N ASN A 163 6.48 9.01 10.02
CA ASN A 163 6.89 9.97 11.05
C ASN A 163 7.12 9.35 12.44
N LEU A 164 7.24 8.02 12.53
CA LEU A 164 7.43 7.29 13.77
C LEU A 164 8.85 6.70 13.86
N ASP A 165 9.36 6.59 15.08
CA ASP A 165 10.59 5.83 15.35
C ASP A 165 10.40 4.32 15.08
N ALA A 166 11.50 3.58 14.93
CA ALA A 166 11.48 2.17 14.52
C ALA A 166 10.68 1.27 15.49
N LYS A 167 10.80 1.49 16.80
CA LYS A 167 10.11 0.69 17.83
C LYS A 167 8.60 0.93 17.76
N LEU A 168 8.20 2.19 17.68
CA LEU A 168 6.79 2.58 17.60
C LEU A 168 6.18 2.15 16.27
N ARG A 169 6.93 2.23 15.16
CA ARG A 169 6.51 1.75 13.83
C ARG A 169 6.16 0.27 13.86
N THR A 170 6.99 -0.57 14.50
CA THR A 170 6.72 -2.01 14.65
C THR A 170 5.44 -2.27 15.45
N GLN A 171 5.23 -1.55 16.55
CA GLN A 171 4.01 -1.68 17.34
C GLN A 171 2.77 -1.26 16.54
N MET A 172 2.86 -0.15 15.81
CA MET A 172 1.75 0.39 15.03
C MET A 172 1.39 -0.49 13.82
N ARG A 173 2.36 -1.17 13.19
CA ARG A 173 2.09 -2.19 12.16
C ARG A 173 1.16 -3.27 12.69
N SER A 174 1.51 -3.85 13.84
CA SER A 174 0.68 -4.88 14.48
C SER A 174 -0.72 -4.36 14.82
N GLN A 175 -0.82 -3.12 15.32
CA GLN A 175 -2.13 -2.52 15.65
C GLN A 175 -3.00 -2.28 14.42
N ILE A 176 -2.42 -1.80 13.30
CA ILE A 176 -3.16 -1.61 12.03
C ILE A 176 -3.62 -2.97 11.48
N ALA A 177 -2.78 -4.00 11.55
CA ALA A 177 -3.16 -5.35 11.11
C ALA A 177 -4.31 -5.93 11.95
N LEU A 178 -4.27 -5.76 13.27
CA LEU A 178 -5.37 -6.16 14.17
C LEU A 178 -6.65 -5.36 13.91
N LEU A 179 -6.51 -4.05 13.64
CA LEU A 179 -7.65 -3.20 13.33
C LEU A 179 -8.33 -3.65 12.04
N HIS A 180 -7.57 -3.91 10.98
CA HIS A 180 -8.10 -4.46 9.74
C HIS A 180 -8.88 -5.76 9.98
N LYS A 181 -8.28 -6.73 10.72
CA LYS A 181 -8.93 -8.00 11.05
C LYS A 181 -10.25 -7.83 11.82
N ARG A 182 -10.36 -6.78 12.65
CA ARG A 182 -11.58 -6.48 13.43
C ARG A 182 -12.67 -5.80 12.61
N LEU A 183 -12.27 -4.96 11.64
CA LEU A 183 -13.21 -4.16 10.86
C LEU A 183 -13.67 -4.87 9.59
N GLU A 184 -12.91 -5.85 9.10
CA GLU A 184 -13.17 -6.59 7.85
C GLU A 184 -13.43 -5.66 6.65
N THR A 185 -12.83 -4.47 6.67
CA THR A 185 -13.03 -3.39 5.70
C THR A 185 -11.81 -3.26 4.82
N THR A 186 -11.97 -2.82 3.58
CA THR A 186 -10.86 -2.61 2.65
C THR A 186 -9.88 -1.56 3.16
N PHE A 187 -8.58 -1.89 3.18
CA PHE A 187 -7.49 -0.98 3.51
C PHE A 187 -6.59 -0.81 2.29
N ILE A 188 -6.37 0.44 1.87
CA ILE A 188 -5.41 0.78 0.82
C ILE A 188 -4.33 1.64 1.48
N TYR A 189 -3.11 1.12 1.46
CA TYR A 189 -1.98 1.64 2.21
C TYR A 189 -0.86 2.04 1.25
N VAL A 190 -0.34 3.24 1.37
CA VAL A 190 0.84 3.71 0.63
C VAL A 190 2.05 3.66 1.55
N THR A 191 3.13 3.08 1.08
CA THR A 191 4.43 3.11 1.78
C THR A 191 5.58 3.02 0.78
N HIS A 192 6.77 3.40 1.24
CA HIS A 192 8.05 3.10 0.60
C HIS A 192 8.85 2.05 1.40
N ASP A 193 8.34 1.61 2.56
CA ASP A 193 8.97 0.60 3.42
C ASP A 193 8.52 -0.81 2.99
N GLN A 194 9.48 -1.60 2.50
CA GLN A 194 9.23 -2.98 2.06
C GLN A 194 8.81 -3.88 3.21
N THR A 195 9.33 -3.67 4.42
CA THR A 195 8.98 -4.49 5.59
C THR A 195 7.50 -4.30 5.94
N GLU A 196 6.99 -3.06 5.83
CA GLU A 196 5.56 -2.80 6.00
C GLU A 196 4.75 -3.55 4.95
N ALA A 197 5.12 -3.41 3.67
CA ALA A 197 4.43 -4.05 2.56
C ALA A 197 4.42 -5.57 2.69
N MET A 198 5.59 -6.19 2.89
CA MET A 198 5.74 -7.65 2.93
C MET A 198 5.08 -8.30 4.15
N THR A 199 4.94 -7.57 5.27
CA THR A 199 4.37 -8.12 6.51
C THR A 199 2.87 -7.86 6.69
N MET A 200 2.34 -6.83 6.03
CA MET A 200 0.95 -6.40 6.27
C MET A 200 0.01 -6.66 5.09
N ALA A 201 0.51 -6.75 3.85
CA ALA A 201 -0.34 -6.84 2.68
C ALA A 201 -0.96 -8.22 2.47
N ASP A 202 -2.19 -8.25 1.95
CA ASP A 202 -2.73 -9.42 1.28
C ASP A 202 -2.22 -9.47 -0.18
N ARG A 203 -2.21 -8.31 -0.86
CA ARG A 203 -1.52 -8.10 -2.15
C ARG A 203 -0.79 -6.76 -2.18
N ILE A 204 0.26 -6.69 -2.98
CA ILE A 204 1.09 -5.49 -3.17
C ILE A 204 1.07 -5.12 -4.65
N VAL A 205 0.88 -3.84 -4.93
CA VAL A 205 1.10 -3.22 -6.24
C VAL A 205 2.47 -2.58 -6.23
N VAL A 206 3.42 -3.13 -6.96
CA VAL A 206 4.74 -2.53 -7.16
C VAL A 206 4.66 -1.55 -8.31
N MET A 207 4.91 -0.27 -8.06
CA MET A 207 4.84 0.80 -9.04
C MET A 207 6.22 1.39 -9.34
N LYS A 208 6.45 1.72 -10.62
CA LYS A 208 7.61 2.49 -11.08
C LYS A 208 7.20 3.41 -12.23
N ASP A 209 7.59 4.68 -12.19
CA ASP A 209 7.39 5.66 -13.26
C ASP A 209 5.94 5.76 -13.77
N GLY A 210 4.97 5.64 -12.84
CA GLY A 210 3.54 5.71 -13.14
C GLY A 210 2.92 4.43 -13.70
N VAL A 211 3.68 3.32 -13.72
CA VAL A 211 3.24 2.03 -14.26
C VAL A 211 3.30 0.97 -13.17
N VAL A 212 2.31 0.09 -13.14
CA VAL A 212 2.33 -1.14 -12.32
C VAL A 212 3.34 -2.11 -12.92
N GLN A 213 4.35 -2.47 -12.15
CA GLN A 213 5.37 -3.44 -12.56
C GLN A 213 4.92 -4.87 -12.28
N GLN A 214 4.36 -5.09 -11.09
CA GLN A 214 3.77 -6.37 -10.71
C GLN A 214 2.72 -6.15 -9.62
N PHE A 215 1.69 -6.97 -9.64
CA PHE A 215 0.60 -6.96 -8.67
C PHE A 215 0.33 -8.39 -8.22
N ASP A 216 0.72 -8.73 -7.00
CA ASP A 216 0.65 -10.09 -6.50
C ASP A 216 0.72 -10.12 -4.95
N THR A 217 0.66 -11.34 -4.40
CA THR A 217 0.93 -11.59 -2.98
C THR A 217 2.40 -11.31 -2.63
N PRO A 218 2.73 -10.99 -1.37
CA PRO A 218 4.12 -10.80 -0.93
C PRO A 218 5.04 -11.96 -1.31
N SER A 219 4.57 -13.21 -1.11
CA SER A 219 5.33 -14.41 -1.43
C SER A 219 5.66 -14.53 -2.92
N ASN A 220 4.69 -14.24 -3.80
CA ASN A 220 4.92 -14.31 -5.26
C ASN A 220 5.86 -13.21 -5.74
N LEU A 221 5.72 -11.98 -5.21
CA LEU A 221 6.64 -10.88 -5.54
C LEU A 221 8.09 -11.21 -5.17
N TYR A 222 8.30 -11.92 -4.06
CA TYR A 222 9.63 -12.32 -3.63
C TYR A 222 10.17 -13.50 -4.43
N ASN A 223 9.38 -14.56 -4.62
CA ASN A 223 9.83 -15.81 -5.21
C ASN A 223 9.74 -15.82 -6.74
N HIS A 224 8.80 -15.04 -7.33
CA HIS A 224 8.49 -15.03 -8.76
C HIS A 224 8.39 -13.59 -9.29
N PRO A 225 9.47 -12.77 -9.17
CA PRO A 225 9.47 -11.41 -9.72
C PRO A 225 9.37 -11.48 -11.26
N CYS A 226 8.47 -10.67 -11.83
CA CYS A 226 8.21 -10.70 -13.28
C CYS A 226 9.27 -9.96 -14.12
N ASN A 227 10.11 -9.14 -13.49
CA ASN A 227 11.19 -8.40 -14.14
C ASN A 227 12.32 -8.06 -13.17
N MET A 228 13.45 -7.59 -13.72
CA MET A 228 14.64 -7.23 -12.94
C MET A 228 14.39 -6.11 -11.92
N PHE A 229 13.52 -5.15 -12.25
CA PHE A 229 13.19 -4.08 -11.31
C PHE A 229 12.53 -4.66 -10.05
N VAL A 230 11.49 -5.49 -10.19
CA VAL A 230 10.81 -6.12 -9.04
C VAL A 230 11.78 -7.02 -8.28
N ALA A 231 12.60 -7.81 -8.99
CA ALA A 231 13.60 -8.68 -8.38
C ALA A 231 14.62 -7.93 -7.51
N GLY A 232 15.13 -6.79 -8.00
CA GLY A 232 16.09 -5.95 -7.28
C GLY A 232 15.42 -5.01 -6.25
N PHE A 233 14.15 -4.67 -6.45
CA PHE A 233 13.44 -3.77 -5.55
C PHE A 233 12.85 -4.49 -4.34
N ILE A 234 12.38 -5.74 -4.48
CA ILE A 234 11.76 -6.52 -3.41
C ILE A 234 12.79 -7.40 -2.70
N GLY A 235 12.87 -7.27 -1.40
CA GLY A 235 13.70 -8.11 -0.52
C GLY A 235 14.76 -7.34 0.27
N THR A 236 15.09 -7.88 1.45
CA THR A 236 16.20 -7.41 2.30
C THR A 236 16.96 -8.65 2.76
N PRO A 237 18.19 -8.90 2.26
CA PRO A 237 18.90 -8.11 1.23
C PRO A 237 18.24 -8.14 -0.15
N GLN A 238 18.57 -7.16 -1.00
CA GLN A 238 18.14 -7.11 -2.39
C GLN A 238 18.81 -8.22 -3.22
N MET A 239 18.20 -8.58 -4.36
CA MET A 239 18.82 -9.51 -5.30
C MET A 239 20.10 -8.91 -5.90
N ASN A 240 21.18 -9.65 -5.85
CA ASN A 240 22.41 -9.32 -6.57
C ASN A 240 22.25 -9.73 -8.03
N PHE A 241 22.66 -8.88 -8.96
CA PHE A 241 22.68 -9.15 -10.39
C PHE A 241 24.11 -9.23 -10.88
N ILE A 242 24.42 -10.30 -11.59
CA ILE A 242 25.77 -10.58 -12.10
C ILE A 242 25.65 -10.95 -13.58
N ASP A 243 26.45 -10.34 -14.44
CA ASP A 243 26.50 -10.72 -15.84
C ASP A 243 27.14 -12.12 -15.97
N ALA A 244 26.51 -12.98 -16.75
CA ALA A 244 26.94 -14.37 -16.92
C ALA A 244 26.61 -14.87 -18.32
N THR A 245 27.19 -16.02 -18.70
CA THR A 245 26.82 -16.72 -19.90
C THR A 245 26.35 -18.13 -19.54
N ILE A 246 25.26 -18.60 -20.15
CA ILE A 246 24.86 -20.01 -19.96
C ILE A 246 25.74 -20.90 -20.78
N ILE A 247 26.37 -21.88 -20.13
CA ILE A 247 27.20 -22.91 -20.78
C ILE A 247 26.70 -24.29 -20.36
N THR A 248 27.18 -25.32 -21.06
CA THR A 248 26.97 -26.72 -20.68
C THR A 248 28.28 -27.28 -20.14
N CYS A 249 28.29 -27.75 -18.90
CA CYS A 249 29.41 -28.40 -18.25
C CYS A 249 29.01 -29.82 -17.81
N SER A 250 29.71 -30.82 -18.27
CA SER A 250 29.44 -32.23 -17.89
C SER A 250 28.00 -32.68 -18.10
N GLY A 251 27.29 -32.10 -19.08
CA GLY A 251 25.88 -32.42 -19.37
C GLY A 251 24.85 -31.58 -18.61
N GLU A 252 25.27 -30.70 -17.70
CA GLU A 252 24.42 -29.81 -16.94
C GLU A 252 24.55 -28.36 -17.42
N LEU A 253 23.45 -27.58 -17.24
CA LEU A 253 23.47 -26.15 -17.51
C LEU A 253 24.12 -25.39 -16.36
N CYS A 254 25.10 -24.55 -16.71
CA CYS A 254 25.83 -23.73 -15.76
C CYS A 254 25.82 -22.25 -16.18
N ALA A 255 25.91 -21.36 -15.21
CA ALA A 255 26.22 -19.95 -15.44
C ALA A 255 27.75 -19.76 -15.33
N LEU A 256 28.39 -19.26 -16.37
CA LEU A 256 29.77 -18.81 -16.36
C LEU A 256 29.79 -17.34 -15.97
N VAL A 257 30.36 -17.04 -14.79
CA VAL A 257 30.56 -15.69 -14.25
C VAL A 257 32.07 -15.44 -14.23
N ASP A 258 32.56 -14.56 -15.04
CA ASP A 258 34.01 -14.42 -15.29
C ASP A 258 34.63 -15.79 -15.57
N ASP A 259 35.50 -16.29 -14.69
CA ASP A 259 36.16 -17.61 -14.79
C ASP A 259 35.52 -18.67 -13.87
N ILE A 260 34.38 -18.34 -13.21
CA ILE A 260 33.73 -19.23 -12.25
C ILE A 260 32.49 -19.87 -12.90
N THR A 261 32.42 -21.18 -12.83
CA THR A 261 31.25 -21.93 -13.29
C THR A 261 30.33 -22.28 -12.13
N VAL A 262 29.08 -21.85 -12.20
CA VAL A 262 28.05 -22.08 -11.18
C VAL A 262 26.93 -22.95 -11.75
N PRO A 263 26.68 -24.17 -11.25
CA PRO A 263 25.56 -25.00 -11.71
C PRO A 263 24.22 -24.28 -11.53
N LEU A 264 23.36 -24.32 -12.54
CA LEU A 264 22.01 -23.77 -12.39
C LEU A 264 21.15 -24.69 -11.52
N PRO A 265 20.18 -24.11 -10.74
CA PRO A 265 19.24 -24.91 -9.96
C PRO A 265 18.50 -25.95 -10.81
N LEU A 266 18.18 -27.12 -10.24
CA LEU A 266 17.52 -28.24 -10.94
C LEU A 266 16.28 -27.80 -11.74
N ARG A 267 15.45 -26.92 -11.18
CA ARG A 267 14.27 -26.35 -11.85
C ARG A 267 14.59 -25.61 -13.15
N MET A 268 15.82 -25.12 -13.32
CA MET A 268 16.28 -24.43 -14.52
C MET A 268 16.93 -25.38 -15.51
N GLN A 269 17.49 -26.50 -15.08
CA GLN A 269 18.09 -27.53 -15.92
C GLN A 269 17.11 -28.11 -16.94
N GLU A 270 15.84 -28.30 -16.49
CA GLU A 270 14.79 -28.90 -17.31
C GLU A 270 13.98 -27.86 -18.12
N ASN A 271 14.23 -26.58 -17.90
CA ASN A 271 13.42 -25.51 -18.52
C ASN A 271 13.89 -25.27 -19.98
N GLU A 272 13.06 -25.64 -20.93
CA GLU A 272 13.34 -25.48 -22.38
C GLU A 272 13.61 -24.02 -22.78
N ASN A 273 13.03 -23.03 -22.07
CA ASN A 273 13.33 -21.63 -22.35
C ASN A 273 14.74 -21.25 -21.89
N VAL A 274 15.28 -21.84 -20.84
CA VAL A 274 16.65 -21.61 -20.38
C VAL A 274 17.65 -22.23 -21.36
N LYS A 275 17.37 -23.43 -21.88
CA LYS A 275 18.21 -24.11 -22.87
C LYS A 275 18.44 -23.29 -24.14
N LYS A 276 17.45 -22.45 -24.54
CA LYS A 276 17.58 -21.54 -25.71
C LYS A 276 18.61 -20.42 -25.51
N TYR A 277 19.10 -20.23 -24.30
CA TYR A 277 20.08 -19.22 -23.94
C TYR A 277 21.49 -19.77 -23.79
N VAL A 278 21.73 -21.07 -24.06
CA VAL A 278 23.09 -21.64 -24.07
C VAL A 278 23.96 -20.87 -25.08
N GLY A 279 25.14 -20.44 -24.64
CA GLY A 279 26.07 -19.60 -25.39
C GLY A 279 25.70 -18.13 -25.46
N LYS A 280 24.61 -17.68 -24.76
CA LYS A 280 24.17 -16.28 -24.76
C LYS A 280 24.42 -15.59 -23.42
N PRO A 281 24.69 -14.27 -23.44
CA PRO A 281 24.78 -13.48 -22.21
C PRO A 281 23.41 -13.39 -21.51
N ILE A 282 23.44 -13.50 -20.20
CA ILE A 282 22.30 -13.38 -19.31
C ILE A 282 22.67 -12.52 -18.10
N VAL A 283 21.66 -12.10 -17.34
CA VAL A 283 21.85 -11.57 -16.00
C VAL A 283 21.44 -12.64 -14.98
N TYR A 284 22.38 -13.08 -14.18
CA TYR A 284 22.18 -14.08 -13.14
C TYR A 284 21.84 -13.40 -11.83
N GLY A 285 20.65 -13.69 -11.29
CA GLY A 285 20.17 -13.08 -10.03
C GLY A 285 20.33 -14.03 -8.86
N ILE A 286 20.96 -13.56 -7.77
CA ILE A 286 21.17 -14.32 -6.51
C ILE A 286 20.64 -13.49 -5.33
N ARG A 287 19.92 -14.16 -4.44
CA ARG A 287 19.51 -13.62 -3.12
C ARG A 287 20.21 -14.35 -2.00
#